data_4ba73fdbf7eb7ce654fa10725ec9f339
#
_entry.id   4ba73fdbf7eb7ce654fa10725ec9f339
#
_cell.length_a   1.000
_cell.length_b   1.000
_cell.length_c   1.000
_cell.angle_alpha   90.00
_cell.angle_beta   90.00
_cell.angle_gamma   90.00
#
_symmetry.space_group_name_H-M   'P 1'
#
loop_
_entity.id
_entity.type
_entity.pdbx_description
1 polymer ?
#
loop_
_entity_poly.entity_id
_entity_poly.type
_entity_poly.pdbx_seq_one_letter_code
_entity_poly.pdbx_strand_id
1 'polypeptide(L)'
;KGKHFYFSENESPSVDLYLQSFCRHHIISNSTFAWWGAWLDSSPDKRVICPESWFEILYRANDIKDLYPEEWSKLRIRKTIFEWIDLYMYAISHYRYVYYKKIKKLIAKLFI
;
A
#
# COMPACT_ATOMS: atom_id res chain seq x y z
N LYS A 1 -22.59 18.92 -14.72
CA LYS A 1 -22.73 18.42 -13.34
C LYS A 1 -21.34 18.24 -12.79
N GLY A 2 -20.95 19.08 -11.80
CA GLY A 2 -19.64 19.01 -11.18
C GLY A 2 -19.48 17.72 -10.40
N LYS A 3 -18.29 17.11 -10.46
CA LYS A 3 -17.92 16.01 -9.58
C LYS A 3 -17.60 16.60 -8.20
N HIS A 4 -18.26 16.11 -7.17
CA HIS A 4 -17.96 16.52 -5.80
C HIS A 4 -16.87 15.60 -5.28
N PHE A 5 -15.73 16.18 -4.91
CA PHE A 5 -14.65 15.51 -4.22
C PHE A 5 -14.57 16.06 -2.81
N TYR A 6 -14.47 15.15 -1.84
CA TYR A 6 -14.29 15.50 -0.43
C TYR A 6 -12.98 14.87 0.03
N PHE A 7 -12.22 15.62 0.80
CA PHE A 7 -10.97 15.18 1.39
C PHE A 7 -11.13 15.20 2.90
N SER A 8 -10.69 14.13 3.56
CA SER A 8 -10.56 14.14 5.01
C SER A 8 -9.24 14.82 5.35
N GLU A 9 -9.30 15.91 6.08
CA GLU A 9 -8.12 16.71 6.44
C GLU A 9 -8.10 16.95 7.94
N ASN A 10 -6.93 16.76 8.57
CA ASN A 10 -6.71 17.03 10.01
C ASN A 10 -7.52 16.16 10.98
N GLU A 11 -8.09 15.05 10.53
CA GLU A 11 -8.77 14.10 11.37
C GLU A 11 -7.78 13.12 12.03
N SER A 12 -8.22 12.46 13.10
CA SER A 12 -7.43 11.38 13.69
C SER A 12 -7.49 10.12 12.80
N PRO A 13 -6.44 9.27 12.80
CA PRO A 13 -6.48 8.00 12.05
C PRO A 13 -7.68 7.12 12.38
N SER A 14 -8.18 7.17 13.61
CA SER A 14 -9.37 6.41 14.02
C SER A 14 -10.62 6.93 13.34
N VAL A 15 -10.75 8.25 13.23
CA VAL A 15 -11.88 8.89 12.53
C VAL A 15 -11.82 8.59 11.05
N ASP A 16 -10.64 8.69 10.43
CA ASP A 16 -10.45 8.38 9.01
C ASP A 16 -10.81 6.92 8.69
N LEU A 17 -10.39 5.98 9.53
CA LEU A 17 -10.73 4.57 9.37
C LEU A 17 -12.25 4.35 9.47
N TYR A 18 -12.87 5.01 10.43
CA TYR A 18 -14.31 4.96 10.64
C TYR A 18 -15.07 5.54 9.44
N LEU A 19 -14.67 6.72 8.95
CA LEU A 19 -15.25 7.33 7.75
C LEU A 19 -15.13 6.42 6.53
N GLN A 20 -13.98 5.78 6.34
CA GLN A 20 -13.81 4.82 5.25
C GLN A 20 -14.81 3.67 5.35
N SER A 21 -15.04 3.11 6.54
CA SER A 21 -15.96 1.98 6.72
C SER A 21 -17.43 2.31 6.43
N PHE A 22 -17.79 3.59 6.33
CA PHE A 22 -19.13 4.05 5.91
C PHE A 22 -19.24 4.37 4.41
N CYS A 23 -18.16 4.27 3.67
CA CYS A 23 -18.21 4.46 2.23
C CYS A 23 -18.93 3.28 1.57
N ARG A 24 -19.80 3.58 0.61
CA ARG A 24 -20.57 2.53 -0.10
C ARG A 24 -19.71 1.61 -0.96
N HIS A 25 -18.58 2.12 -1.49
CA HIS A 25 -17.64 1.39 -2.34
C HIS A 25 -16.23 1.87 -2.06
N HIS A 26 -15.23 1.01 -2.30
CA HIS A 26 -13.86 1.28 -1.96
C HIS A 26 -12.93 1.08 -3.17
N ILE A 27 -11.99 2.00 -3.33
CA ILE A 27 -10.81 1.81 -4.18
C ILE A 27 -9.61 1.95 -3.26
N ILE A 28 -8.94 0.85 -2.99
CA ILE A 28 -7.85 0.81 -2.01
C ILE A 28 -6.48 0.69 -2.67
N SER A 29 -5.47 1.24 -2.01
CA SER A 29 -4.06 1.04 -2.35
C SER A 29 -3.46 -0.12 -1.54
N ASN A 30 -2.15 -0.37 -1.72
CA ASN A 30 -1.36 -1.30 -0.90
C ASN A 30 -1.14 -0.74 0.52
N SER A 31 -2.21 -0.60 1.27
CA SER A 31 -2.23 -0.04 2.61
C SER A 31 -3.10 -0.90 3.52
N THR A 32 -2.53 -1.38 4.61
CA THR A 32 -3.29 -2.11 5.63
C THR A 32 -4.40 -1.26 6.22
N PHE A 33 -4.18 0.05 6.33
CA PHE A 33 -5.20 1.00 6.79
C PHE A 33 -6.41 1.02 5.85
N ALA A 34 -6.18 1.19 4.55
CA ALA A 34 -7.25 1.19 3.55
C ALA A 34 -7.93 -0.19 3.44
N TRP A 35 -7.17 -1.28 3.61
CA TRP A 35 -7.69 -2.63 3.66
C TRP A 35 -8.69 -2.80 4.80
N TRP A 36 -8.32 -2.36 6.02
CA TRP A 36 -9.22 -2.42 7.17
C TRP A 36 -10.46 -1.55 6.99
N GLY A 37 -10.35 -0.37 6.40
CA GLY A 37 -11.52 0.47 6.11
C GLY A 37 -12.54 -0.24 5.20
N ALA A 38 -12.07 -0.93 4.16
CA ALA A 38 -12.92 -1.70 3.27
C ALA A 38 -13.45 -3.00 3.92
N TRP A 39 -12.66 -3.64 4.78
CA TRP A 39 -13.08 -4.86 5.48
C TRP A 39 -14.18 -4.59 6.49
N LEU A 40 -14.06 -3.52 7.28
CA LEU A 40 -15.01 -3.14 8.33
C LEU A 40 -16.36 -2.64 7.78
N ASP A 41 -16.43 -2.26 6.50
CA ASP A 41 -17.70 -1.95 5.86
C ASP A 41 -18.57 -3.21 5.78
N SER A 42 -19.73 -3.21 6.44
CA SER A 42 -20.69 -4.31 6.48
C SER A 42 -21.78 -4.23 5.40
N SER A 43 -21.68 -3.28 4.46
CA SER A 43 -22.66 -3.08 3.41
C SER A 43 -22.73 -4.30 2.48
N PRO A 44 -23.90 -4.89 2.25
CA PRO A 44 -24.03 -6.12 1.46
C PRO A 44 -23.69 -5.91 -0.03
N ASP A 45 -23.91 -4.70 -0.54
CA ASP A 45 -23.68 -4.34 -1.95
C ASP A 45 -22.34 -3.62 -2.17
N LYS A 46 -21.43 -3.64 -1.19
CA LYS A 46 -20.15 -2.98 -1.34
C LYS A 46 -19.34 -3.55 -2.49
N ARG A 47 -18.65 -2.69 -3.20
CA ARG A 47 -17.65 -3.09 -4.21
C ARG A 47 -16.29 -2.58 -3.77
N VAL A 48 -15.33 -3.48 -3.72
CA VAL A 48 -13.96 -3.15 -3.37
C VAL A 48 -13.06 -3.43 -4.57
N ILE A 49 -12.32 -2.42 -5.00
CA ILE A 49 -11.28 -2.56 -6.02
C ILE A 49 -9.93 -2.45 -5.31
N CYS A 50 -9.10 -3.46 -5.45
CA CYS A 50 -7.79 -3.55 -4.83
C CYS A 50 -6.71 -3.86 -5.88
N PRO A 51 -5.44 -3.52 -5.64
CA PRO A 51 -4.36 -3.89 -6.55
C PRO A 51 -4.15 -5.42 -6.52
N GLU A 52 -3.91 -6.02 -7.69
CA GLU A 52 -3.61 -7.46 -7.81
C GLU A 52 -2.34 -7.85 -7.05
N SER A 53 -1.36 -6.94 -6.99
CA SER A 53 -0.10 -7.17 -6.31
C SER A 53 -0.01 -6.29 -5.06
N TRP A 54 0.05 -6.92 -3.88
CA TRP A 54 0.22 -6.18 -2.62
C TRP A 54 1.66 -5.76 -2.40
N PHE A 55 2.59 -6.64 -2.69
CA PHE A 55 4.02 -6.39 -2.53
C PHE A 55 4.67 -6.12 -3.88
N GLU A 56 5.68 -5.26 -3.88
CA GLU A 56 6.54 -5.09 -5.03
C GLU A 56 7.34 -6.36 -5.34
N ILE A 57 7.89 -6.44 -6.55
CA ILE A 57 8.61 -7.60 -7.09
C ILE A 57 9.63 -8.21 -6.13
N LEU A 58 10.29 -7.39 -5.34
CA LEU A 58 11.32 -7.84 -4.38
C LEU A 58 10.75 -8.65 -3.20
N TYR A 59 9.43 -8.61 -3.00
CA TYR A 59 8.74 -9.29 -1.89
C TYR A 59 7.71 -10.32 -2.37
N ARG A 60 7.82 -10.81 -3.60
CA ARG A 60 6.89 -11.80 -4.17
C ARG A 60 6.85 -13.14 -3.44
N ALA A 61 7.81 -13.41 -2.56
CA ALA A 61 7.86 -14.64 -1.78
C ALA A 61 6.80 -14.72 -0.66
N ASN A 62 6.11 -13.61 -0.36
CA ASN A 62 5.08 -13.61 0.65
C ASN A 62 3.79 -14.20 0.09
N ASP A 63 3.23 -15.17 0.79
CA ASP A 63 1.91 -15.72 0.47
C ASP A 63 0.83 -14.66 0.78
N ILE A 64 0.09 -14.26 -0.24
CA ILE A 64 -0.99 -13.28 -0.15
C ILE A 64 -2.36 -13.87 -0.51
N LYS A 65 -2.46 -15.21 -0.55
CA LYS A 65 -3.69 -15.88 -0.98
C LYS A 65 -4.89 -15.47 -0.15
N ASP A 66 -4.70 -15.40 1.16
CA ASP A 66 -5.76 -15.09 2.11
C ASP A 66 -5.89 -13.58 2.41
N LEU A 67 -5.08 -12.74 1.73
CA LEU A 67 -5.10 -11.30 1.97
C LEU A 67 -6.36 -10.62 1.45
N TYR A 68 -6.89 -11.11 0.33
CA TYR A 68 -8.05 -10.52 -0.31
C TYR A 68 -9.25 -11.46 -0.28
N PRO A 69 -10.40 -11.00 0.24
CA PRO A 69 -11.67 -11.69 0.06
C PRO A 69 -11.94 -12.01 -1.42
N GLU A 70 -12.59 -13.12 -1.69
CA GLU A 70 -12.86 -13.59 -3.06
C GLU A 70 -13.72 -12.60 -3.86
N GLU A 71 -14.62 -11.90 -3.16
CA GLU A 71 -15.53 -10.92 -3.74
C GLU A 71 -14.87 -9.60 -4.15
N TRP A 72 -13.61 -9.36 -3.75
CA TRP A 72 -12.90 -8.14 -4.10
C TRP A 72 -12.35 -8.18 -5.52
N SER A 73 -12.59 -7.10 -6.27
CA SER A 73 -12.10 -6.97 -7.65
C SER A 73 -10.63 -6.58 -7.67
N LYS A 74 -9.78 -7.45 -8.24
CA LYS A 74 -8.34 -7.22 -8.35
C LYS A 74 -8.02 -6.47 -9.64
N LEU A 75 -7.36 -5.31 -9.50
CA LEU A 75 -6.93 -4.50 -10.63
C LEU A 75 -5.45 -4.75 -10.93
N ARG A 76 -5.19 -5.24 -12.14
CA ARG A 76 -3.83 -5.42 -12.63
C ARG A 76 -3.31 -4.13 -13.24
N ILE A 77 -2.30 -3.55 -12.58
CA ILE A 77 -1.60 -2.36 -13.07
C ILE A 77 -0.45 -2.84 -13.95
N ARG A 78 -0.49 -2.52 -15.25
CA ARG A 78 0.65 -2.73 -16.15
C ARG A 78 1.62 -1.57 -15.99
N LYS A 79 2.80 -1.86 -15.46
CA LYS A 79 3.88 -0.87 -15.41
C LYS A 79 4.55 -0.78 -16.78
N THR A 80 4.85 0.44 -17.22
CA THR A 80 5.66 0.68 -18.41
C THR A 80 7.11 0.30 -18.15
N ILE A 81 7.92 0.15 -19.21
CA ILE A 81 9.34 -0.16 -19.06
C ILE A 81 10.08 0.93 -18.26
N PHE A 82 9.66 2.19 -18.40
CA PHE A 82 10.25 3.31 -17.66
C PHE A 82 9.95 3.24 -16.17
N GLU A 83 8.72 2.89 -15.77
CA GLU A 83 8.36 2.67 -14.36
C GLU A 83 9.12 1.49 -13.75
N TRP A 84 9.45 0.47 -14.54
CA TRP A 84 10.31 -0.63 -14.12
C TRP A 84 11.75 -0.18 -13.88
N ILE A 85 12.30 0.67 -14.75
CA ILE A 85 13.64 1.23 -14.62
C ILE A 85 13.71 2.12 -13.37
N ASP A 86 12.73 2.99 -13.16
CA ASP A 86 12.68 3.87 -12.00
C ASP A 86 12.59 3.06 -10.69
N LEU A 87 11.77 2.02 -10.65
CA LEU A 87 11.66 1.13 -9.50
C LEU A 87 12.98 0.40 -9.22
N TYR A 88 13.67 -0.06 -10.26
CA TYR A 88 14.96 -0.73 -10.16
C TYR A 88 16.04 0.23 -9.63
N MET A 89 16.09 1.46 -10.15
CA MET A 89 17.02 2.49 -9.69
C MET A 89 16.75 2.90 -8.25
N TYR A 90 15.47 3.04 -7.87
CA TYR A 90 15.06 3.28 -6.48
C TYR A 90 15.51 2.14 -5.55
N ALA A 91 15.28 0.89 -5.94
CA ALA A 91 15.70 -0.27 -5.15
C ALA A 91 17.21 -0.28 -4.92
N ILE A 92 18.03 -0.04 -5.96
CA ILE A 92 19.49 0.04 -5.83
C ILE A 92 19.89 1.17 -4.89
N SER A 93 19.32 2.35 -5.02
CA SER A 93 19.64 3.50 -4.17
C SER A 93 19.28 3.23 -2.70
N HIS A 94 18.15 2.60 -2.47
CA HIS A 94 17.69 2.23 -1.14
C HIS A 94 18.60 1.17 -0.48
N TYR A 95 18.99 0.13 -1.23
CA TYR A 95 19.94 -0.88 -0.75
C TYR A 95 21.30 -0.27 -0.40
N ARG A 96 21.84 0.62 -1.24
CA ARG A 96 23.08 1.35 -0.96
C ARG A 96 22.98 2.17 0.32
N TYR A 97 21.88 2.86 0.53
CA TYR A 97 21.65 3.67 1.73
C TYR A 97 21.55 2.82 3.00
N VAL A 98 20.80 1.71 2.98
CA VAL A 98 20.67 0.79 4.10
C VAL A 98 22.00 0.13 4.45
N TYR A 99 22.77 -0.27 3.42
CA TYR A 99 24.08 -0.88 3.59
C TYR A 99 25.09 0.13 4.18
N TYR A 100 25.08 1.36 3.69
CA TYR A 100 25.89 2.45 4.22
C TYR A 100 25.61 2.72 5.70
N LYS A 101 24.35 2.80 6.10
CA LYS A 101 23.97 2.95 7.53
C LYS A 101 24.46 1.78 8.39
N LYS A 102 24.38 0.55 7.89
CA LYS A 102 24.86 -0.64 8.59
C LYS A 102 26.36 -0.60 8.81
N ILE A 103 27.12 -0.27 7.79
CA ILE A 103 28.59 -0.13 7.85
C ILE A 103 28.98 0.99 8.81
N LYS A 104 28.36 2.16 8.70
CA LYS A 104 28.64 3.30 9.59
C LYS A 104 28.41 2.94 11.08
N LYS A 105 27.37 2.16 11.36
CA LYS A 105 27.07 1.67 12.71
C LYS A 105 28.08 0.63 13.21
N LEU A 106 28.62 -0.20 12.33
CA LEU A 106 29.69 -1.18 12.63
C LEU A 106 31.02 -0.46 12.92
N ILE A 107 31.41 0.49 12.09
CA ILE A 107 32.62 1.29 12.29
C ILE A 107 32.54 2.06 13.60
N ALA A 108 31.40 2.70 13.90
CA ALA A 108 31.23 3.40 15.17
C ALA A 108 31.38 2.50 16.41
N LYS A 109 31.05 1.19 16.29
CA LYS A 109 31.23 0.20 17.38
C LYS A 109 32.67 -0.30 17.54
N LEU A 110 33.50 -0.15 16.50
CA LEU A 110 34.89 -0.60 16.50
C LEU A 110 35.85 0.47 17.00
N PHE A 111 35.42 1.72 17.03
CA PHE A 111 36.25 2.89 17.42
C PHE A 111 35.75 3.58 18.73
N ILE A 112 34.82 2.96 19.46
CA ILE A 112 34.42 3.31 20.82
C ILE A 112 34.64 2.09 21.74
#